data_ae44eb1265b53a9156f5586269bce1de
#
_entry.id   ae44eb1265b53a9156f5586269bce1de
#
_cell.length_a   1.000
_cell.length_b   1.000
_cell.length_c   1.000
_cell.angle_alpha   90.00
_cell.angle_beta   90.00
_cell.angle_gamma   90.00
#
_symmetry.space_group_name_H-M   'P 1'
#
loop_
_entity.id
_entity.type
_entity.pdbx_description
1 polymer ?
#
loop_
_entity_poly.entity_id
_entity_poly.type
_entity_poly.pdbx_seq_one_letter_code
_entity_poly.pdbx_strand_id
1 'polypeptide(L)'
;MTSFALILVAAGSGLTIVITQGWQLMITWGLLIGLGTGSMALVFAATIANRWFVRRRGLVMGVLTAAGATGQLIFLPVMAALTERQGWRTASLVVTFAALAVVPFVVLVLRDYPEERGVTAYGAPPGQPQQRAIDSTGAASRAVRALAEAAHTKTFWALAGGFAICGATTNGLIGTHFVPSAHDHGMPATTAAGLLALVGIFDIAGTVVSGVLTDRIDPRLLLVCYYFFRGVGLLVLPWLLSDAVHPSMLLFIIIYGLDWVATVPPTAALCREAFGTSGTIVFGWVFAAHQIGAAVASAAAGIVRDTTGQYNLAWFGGAGLCLVAAIVSVTIRGRQRANG
;
A
#
# COMPACT_ATOMS: atom_id res chain seq x y z
N MET A 1 12.09 17.18 -0.42
CA MET A 1 11.09 16.31 -1.10
C MET A 1 9.80 16.21 -0.29
N THR A 2 9.82 15.87 0.99
CA THR A 2 8.63 15.69 1.83
C THR A 2 7.73 16.92 1.91
N SER A 3 8.32 18.12 2.10
CA SER A 3 7.55 19.38 2.11
C SER A 3 6.82 19.65 0.80
N PHE A 4 7.48 19.36 -0.34
CA PHE A 4 6.85 19.49 -1.65
C PHE A 4 5.71 18.49 -1.83
N ALA A 5 5.89 17.25 -1.38
CA ALA A 5 4.86 16.22 -1.39
C ALA A 5 3.63 16.64 -0.56
N LEU A 6 3.82 17.20 0.64
CA LEU A 6 2.73 17.72 1.48
C LEU A 6 2.00 18.91 0.81
N ILE A 7 2.74 19.79 0.14
CA ILE A 7 2.14 20.90 -0.63
C ILE A 7 1.29 20.37 -1.79
N LEU A 8 1.76 19.31 -2.48
CA LEU A 8 0.96 18.67 -3.54
C LEU A 8 -0.34 18.06 -2.98
N VAL A 9 -0.26 17.38 -1.83
CA VAL A 9 -1.44 16.84 -1.13
C VAL A 9 -2.39 17.96 -0.74
N ALA A 10 -1.87 19.04 -0.14
CA ALA A 10 -2.67 20.18 0.26
C ALA A 10 -3.33 20.88 -0.95
N ALA A 11 -2.57 21.09 -2.02
CA ALA A 11 -3.09 21.69 -3.25
C ALA A 11 -4.18 20.82 -3.89
N GLY A 12 -3.91 19.51 -4.02
CA GLY A 12 -4.88 18.55 -4.57
C GLY A 12 -6.16 18.47 -3.75
N SER A 13 -6.05 18.38 -2.42
CA SER A 13 -7.20 18.36 -1.53
C SER A 13 -7.96 19.69 -1.52
N GLY A 14 -7.24 20.83 -1.50
CA GLY A 14 -7.84 22.17 -1.57
C GLY A 14 -8.57 22.42 -2.88
N LEU A 15 -7.97 22.09 -4.03
CA LEU A 15 -8.61 22.22 -5.33
C LEU A 15 -9.83 21.31 -5.49
N THR A 16 -9.86 20.17 -4.78
CA THR A 16 -11.02 19.28 -4.80
C THR A 16 -12.31 19.98 -4.37
N ILE A 17 -12.25 21.01 -3.52
CA ILE A 17 -13.42 21.72 -2.99
C ILE A 17 -14.22 22.42 -4.10
N VAL A 18 -13.55 22.90 -5.15
CA VAL A 18 -14.13 23.68 -6.24
C VAL A 18 -14.45 22.85 -7.49
N ILE A 19 -14.22 21.53 -7.46
CA ILE A 19 -14.52 20.68 -8.61
C ILE A 19 -16.02 20.61 -8.88
N THR A 20 -16.35 20.58 -10.15
CA THR A 20 -17.71 20.46 -10.67
C THR A 20 -17.89 19.28 -11.62
N GLN A 21 -16.79 18.69 -12.08
CA GLN A 21 -16.78 17.60 -13.06
C GLN A 21 -15.85 16.46 -12.62
N GLY A 22 -16.25 15.22 -12.91
CA GLY A 22 -15.50 14.01 -12.47
C GLY A 22 -14.07 13.95 -12.99
N TRP A 23 -13.77 14.42 -14.22
CA TRP A 23 -12.40 14.42 -14.75
C TRP A 23 -11.42 15.28 -13.94
N GLN A 24 -11.91 16.31 -13.23
CA GLN A 24 -11.08 17.15 -12.38
C GLN A 24 -10.51 16.36 -11.19
N LEU A 25 -11.20 15.30 -10.74
CA LEU A 25 -10.67 14.36 -9.74
C LEU A 25 -9.42 13.64 -10.22
N MET A 26 -9.30 13.37 -11.52
CA MET A 26 -8.09 12.72 -12.06
C MET A 26 -6.86 13.63 -11.88
N ILE A 27 -7.03 14.94 -11.95
CA ILE A 27 -5.94 15.90 -11.72
C ILE A 27 -5.70 16.08 -10.23
N THR A 28 -6.75 16.37 -9.44
CA THR A 28 -6.59 16.68 -8.02
C THR A 28 -6.18 15.46 -7.21
N TRP A 29 -6.84 14.33 -7.38
CA TRP A 29 -6.56 13.09 -6.65
C TRP A 29 -5.53 12.20 -7.37
N GLY A 30 -5.70 12.00 -8.67
CA GLY A 30 -4.80 11.13 -9.44
C GLY A 30 -3.40 11.71 -9.55
N LEU A 31 -3.26 12.97 -9.96
CA LEU A 31 -1.95 13.57 -10.19
C LEU A 31 -1.39 14.22 -8.91
N LEU A 32 -2.08 15.22 -8.32
CA LEU A 32 -1.50 15.99 -7.22
C LEU A 32 -1.39 15.18 -5.93
N ILE A 33 -2.49 14.62 -5.45
CA ILE A 33 -2.49 13.79 -4.23
C ILE A 33 -1.69 12.50 -4.47
N GLY A 34 -1.86 11.86 -5.64
CA GLY A 34 -1.15 10.63 -5.98
C GLY A 34 0.38 10.80 -6.01
N LEU A 35 0.91 11.86 -6.64
CA LEU A 35 2.34 12.17 -6.62
C LEU A 35 2.82 12.54 -5.21
N GLY A 36 2.03 13.32 -4.48
CA GLY A 36 2.34 13.71 -3.10
C GLY A 36 2.45 12.48 -2.19
N THR A 37 1.42 11.67 -2.11
CA THR A 37 1.38 10.48 -1.25
C THR A 37 2.35 9.40 -1.69
N GLY A 38 2.48 9.17 -3.00
CA GLY A 38 3.45 8.22 -3.55
C GLY A 38 4.89 8.55 -3.20
N SER A 39 5.24 9.85 -3.14
CA SER A 39 6.58 10.31 -2.72
C SER A 39 6.87 10.09 -1.23
N MET A 40 5.84 9.94 -0.39
CA MET A 40 5.93 9.76 1.05
C MET A 40 5.65 8.31 1.51
N ALA A 41 5.48 7.37 0.59
CA ALA A 41 5.19 5.98 0.88
C ALA A 41 6.38 5.26 1.58
N LEU A 42 6.41 3.95 1.54
CA LEU A 42 7.41 3.09 2.18
C LEU A 42 8.88 3.51 1.92
N VAL A 43 9.16 4.14 0.77
CA VAL A 43 10.48 4.64 0.41
C VAL A 43 10.97 5.72 1.39
N PHE A 44 10.09 6.58 1.88
CA PHE A 44 10.42 7.61 2.86
C PHE A 44 10.83 7.00 4.21
N ALA A 45 10.06 6.05 4.72
CA ALA A 45 10.38 5.34 5.97
C ALA A 45 11.72 4.58 5.84
N ALA A 46 11.93 3.89 4.72
CA ALA A 46 13.19 3.20 4.44
C ALA A 46 14.38 4.17 4.35
N THR A 47 14.19 5.35 3.75
CA THR A 47 15.22 6.37 3.64
C THR A 47 15.63 6.89 5.02
N ILE A 48 14.69 7.23 5.88
CA ILE A 48 14.96 7.66 7.26
C ILE A 48 15.70 6.56 8.01
N ALA A 49 15.17 5.34 8.02
CA ALA A 49 15.77 4.23 8.74
C ALA A 49 17.19 3.92 8.27
N ASN A 50 17.46 3.98 6.97
CA ASN A 50 18.78 3.69 6.41
C ASN A 50 19.80 4.82 6.65
N ARG A 51 19.38 6.09 6.65
CA ARG A 51 20.29 7.25 6.82
C ARG A 51 20.59 7.55 8.28
N TRP A 52 19.61 7.43 9.16
CA TRP A 52 19.72 7.85 10.55
C TRP A 52 20.06 6.72 11.52
N PHE A 53 19.90 5.43 11.13
CA PHE A 53 20.08 4.28 12.02
C PHE A 53 20.97 3.21 11.38
N VAL A 54 22.07 2.86 12.07
CA VAL A 54 22.89 1.68 11.75
C VAL A 54 22.37 0.49 12.55
N ARG A 55 22.08 0.70 13.85
CA ARG A 55 21.45 -0.30 14.74
C ARG A 55 19.95 -0.08 14.81
N ARG A 56 19.20 -1.14 15.03
CA ARG A 56 17.73 -1.13 15.21
C ARG A 56 16.93 -0.61 13.99
N ARG A 57 17.48 -0.71 12.79
CA ARG A 57 16.76 -0.30 11.54
C ARG A 57 15.40 -0.95 11.42
N GLY A 58 15.30 -2.28 11.72
CA GLY A 58 14.04 -3.01 11.69
C GLY A 58 12.99 -2.46 12.65
N LEU A 59 13.39 -2.12 13.87
CA LEU A 59 12.50 -1.49 14.85
C LEU A 59 11.97 -0.14 14.35
N VAL A 60 12.86 0.71 13.80
CA VAL A 60 12.48 2.02 13.28
C VAL A 60 11.54 1.88 12.09
N MET A 61 11.83 0.96 11.17
CA MET A 61 10.93 0.65 10.07
C MET A 61 9.56 0.19 10.57
N GLY A 62 9.54 -0.72 11.55
CA GLY A 62 8.29 -1.18 12.17
C GLY A 62 7.47 -0.05 12.79
N VAL A 63 8.12 0.85 13.54
CA VAL A 63 7.45 2.02 14.16
C VAL A 63 6.90 2.97 13.10
N LEU A 64 7.66 3.28 12.06
CA LEU A 64 7.21 4.16 10.97
C LEU A 64 6.05 3.55 10.17
N THR A 65 6.08 2.24 9.96
CA THR A 65 4.97 1.52 9.30
C THR A 65 3.73 1.49 10.20
N ALA A 66 3.92 1.21 11.50
CA ALA A 66 2.83 1.21 12.48
C ALA A 66 2.17 2.59 12.61
N ALA A 67 2.94 3.68 12.47
CA ALA A 67 2.39 5.04 12.46
C ALA A 67 1.40 5.25 11.29
N GLY A 68 1.65 4.65 10.12
CA GLY A 68 0.72 4.66 9.00
C GLY A 68 -0.62 3.99 9.32
N ALA A 69 -0.56 2.77 9.89
CA ALA A 69 -1.75 2.04 10.32
C ALA A 69 -2.51 2.77 11.46
N THR A 70 -1.78 3.37 12.40
CA THR A 70 -2.37 4.20 13.47
C THR A 70 -3.07 5.43 12.89
N GLY A 71 -2.46 6.07 11.89
CA GLY A 71 -3.09 7.17 11.15
C GLY A 71 -4.40 6.73 10.50
N GLN A 72 -4.42 5.60 9.83
CA GLN A 72 -5.63 5.04 9.22
C GLN A 72 -6.71 4.75 10.26
N LEU A 73 -6.35 4.14 11.40
CA LEU A 73 -7.27 3.83 12.49
C LEU A 73 -7.97 5.09 13.05
N ILE A 74 -7.22 6.19 13.21
CA ILE A 74 -7.75 7.43 13.79
C ILE A 74 -8.49 8.26 12.74
N PHE A 75 -7.85 8.51 11.59
CA PHE A 75 -8.36 9.49 10.64
C PHE A 75 -9.49 8.96 9.77
N LEU A 76 -9.55 7.66 9.46
CA LEU A 76 -10.59 7.14 8.58
C LEU A 76 -12.00 7.29 9.17
N PRO A 77 -12.27 6.87 10.43
CA PRO A 77 -13.57 7.12 11.06
C PRO A 77 -13.88 8.60 11.26
N VAL A 78 -12.88 9.42 11.59
CA VAL A 78 -13.05 10.87 11.75
C VAL A 78 -13.44 11.52 10.44
N MET A 79 -12.79 11.16 9.34
CA MET A 79 -13.12 11.68 8.01
C MET A 79 -14.49 11.22 7.54
N ALA A 80 -14.86 9.96 7.82
CA ALA A 80 -16.20 9.45 7.52
C ALA A 80 -17.28 10.23 8.28
N ALA A 81 -17.13 10.41 9.60
CA ALA A 81 -18.05 11.19 10.42
C ALA A 81 -18.17 12.65 9.97
N LEU A 82 -17.04 13.25 9.58
CA LEU A 82 -17.01 14.63 9.08
C LEU A 82 -17.75 14.74 7.74
N THR A 83 -17.54 13.77 6.86
CA THR A 83 -18.20 13.71 5.55
C THR A 83 -19.71 13.53 5.69
N GLU A 84 -20.15 12.64 6.59
CA GLU A 84 -21.58 12.42 6.87
C GLU A 84 -22.27 13.67 7.43
N ARG A 85 -21.60 14.39 8.36
CA ARG A 85 -22.22 15.52 9.06
C ARG A 85 -22.11 16.85 8.30
N GLN A 86 -21.00 17.09 7.63
CA GLN A 86 -20.66 18.41 7.05
C GLN A 86 -20.33 18.34 5.56
N GLY A 87 -20.35 17.14 4.99
CA GLY A 87 -20.05 16.90 3.59
C GLY A 87 -18.55 16.76 3.28
N TRP A 88 -18.26 16.18 2.14
CA TRP A 88 -16.91 15.88 1.68
C TRP A 88 -16.01 17.10 1.46
N ARG A 89 -16.60 18.28 1.17
CA ARG A 89 -15.83 19.53 1.03
C ARG A 89 -15.16 19.93 2.33
N THR A 90 -15.86 19.82 3.45
CA THR A 90 -15.29 20.10 4.78
C THR A 90 -14.19 19.09 5.13
N ALA A 91 -14.38 17.82 4.84
CA ALA A 91 -13.32 16.81 5.00
C ALA A 91 -12.07 17.16 4.18
N SER A 92 -12.22 17.58 2.92
CA SER A 92 -11.11 18.02 2.07
C SER A 92 -10.39 19.25 2.62
N LEU A 93 -11.12 20.23 3.20
CA LEU A 93 -10.53 21.38 3.87
C LEU A 93 -9.67 20.96 5.07
N VAL A 94 -10.18 20.06 5.91
CA VAL A 94 -9.42 19.55 7.06
C VAL A 94 -8.12 18.89 6.63
N VAL A 95 -8.14 18.06 5.59
CA VAL A 95 -6.93 17.45 5.02
C VAL A 95 -5.96 18.50 4.50
N THR A 96 -6.47 19.52 3.80
CA THR A 96 -5.67 20.64 3.28
C THR A 96 -4.92 21.36 4.39
N PHE A 97 -5.66 21.80 5.43
CA PHE A 97 -5.04 22.51 6.55
C PHE A 97 -4.11 21.64 7.38
N ALA A 98 -4.46 20.36 7.60
CA ALA A 98 -3.59 19.44 8.30
C ALA A 98 -2.28 19.23 7.54
N ALA A 99 -2.32 19.02 6.22
CA ALA A 99 -1.11 18.88 5.41
C ALA A 99 -0.24 20.15 5.45
N LEU A 100 -0.85 21.34 5.31
CA LEU A 100 -0.14 22.63 5.40
C LEU A 100 0.45 22.87 6.79
N ALA A 101 -0.24 22.51 7.86
CA ALA A 101 0.25 22.65 9.23
C ALA A 101 1.50 21.80 9.52
N VAL A 102 1.63 20.66 8.85
CA VAL A 102 2.80 19.77 8.99
C VAL A 102 4.02 20.31 8.22
N VAL A 103 3.84 21.11 7.14
CA VAL A 103 4.94 21.62 6.31
C VAL A 103 6.00 22.39 7.13
N PRO A 104 5.66 23.41 7.94
CA PRO A 104 6.66 24.14 8.72
C PRO A 104 7.37 23.22 9.72
N PHE A 105 6.66 22.26 10.33
CA PHE A 105 7.30 21.29 11.23
C PHE A 105 8.33 20.43 10.49
N VAL A 106 7.99 19.93 9.29
CA VAL A 106 8.91 19.15 8.45
C VAL A 106 10.13 19.98 8.07
N VAL A 107 9.94 21.24 7.65
CA VAL A 107 11.05 22.14 7.25
C VAL A 107 11.98 22.44 8.43
N LEU A 108 11.46 22.61 9.62
CA LEU A 108 12.25 22.97 10.80
C LEU A 108 12.95 21.75 11.42
N VAL A 109 12.29 20.59 11.46
CA VAL A 109 12.76 19.41 12.21
C VAL A 109 13.47 18.39 11.32
N LEU A 110 12.90 18.09 10.15
CA LEU A 110 13.41 17.03 9.27
C LEU A 110 14.69 17.48 8.57
N ARG A 111 15.73 16.64 8.60
CA ARG A 111 16.98 16.82 7.87
C ARG A 111 17.26 15.58 7.04
N ASP A 112 17.93 15.78 5.92
CA ASP A 112 18.22 14.67 5.01
C ASP A 112 19.30 13.75 5.55
N TYR A 113 20.27 14.30 6.31
CA TYR A 113 21.41 13.57 6.85
C TYR A 113 21.71 13.95 8.30
N PRO A 114 22.18 13.00 9.14
CA PRO A 114 22.61 13.28 10.52
C PRO A 114 23.69 14.34 10.62
N GLU A 115 24.62 14.40 9.65
CA GLU A 115 25.72 15.37 9.64
C GLU A 115 25.24 16.82 9.59
N GLU A 116 24.07 17.09 9.00
CA GLU A 116 23.48 18.43 8.98
C GLU A 116 23.14 18.96 10.39
N ARG A 117 23.08 18.05 11.37
CA ARG A 117 22.89 18.35 12.80
C ARG A 117 24.16 18.12 13.61
N GLY A 118 25.31 17.86 12.96
CA GLY A 118 26.57 17.57 13.64
C GLY A 118 26.58 16.26 14.42
N VAL A 119 25.70 15.31 14.10
CA VAL A 119 25.60 14.00 14.74
C VAL A 119 25.90 12.88 13.74
N THR A 120 26.30 11.72 14.27
CA THR A 120 26.46 10.49 13.47
C THR A 120 25.18 9.65 13.52
N ALA A 121 24.97 8.76 12.52
CA ALA A 121 23.85 7.85 12.55
C ALA A 121 23.87 6.97 13.82
N TYR A 122 22.70 6.71 14.39
CA TYR A 122 22.57 5.96 15.63
C TYR A 122 23.18 4.56 15.52
N GLY A 123 24.19 4.28 16.34
CA GLY A 123 24.91 3.01 16.37
C GLY A 123 26.00 2.87 15.32
N ALA A 124 26.41 3.95 14.66
CA ALA A 124 27.58 3.94 13.77
C ALA A 124 28.88 3.83 14.61
N PRO A 125 29.87 3.03 14.17
CA PRO A 125 31.20 2.98 14.79
C PRO A 125 31.87 4.33 14.69
N PRO A 126 32.64 4.75 15.73
CA PRO A 126 33.44 5.99 15.66
C PRO A 126 34.39 5.98 14.49
N GLY A 127 34.44 7.07 13.70
CA GLY A 127 35.40 7.25 12.62
C GLY A 127 35.09 6.57 11.29
N GLN A 128 33.98 5.86 11.12
CA GLN A 128 33.57 5.41 9.80
C GLN A 128 32.93 6.56 9.02
N PRO A 129 33.41 6.86 7.78
CA PRO A 129 32.70 7.77 6.89
C PRO A 129 31.33 7.20 6.65
N GLN A 130 30.29 7.98 6.96
CA GLN A 130 28.92 7.57 6.68
C GLN A 130 28.78 7.40 5.17
N GLN A 131 28.22 6.28 4.71
CA GLN A 131 27.95 6.09 3.30
C GLN A 131 27.05 7.24 2.82
N ARG A 132 27.67 8.26 2.20
CA ARG A 132 26.92 9.24 1.42
C ARG A 132 26.04 8.49 0.44
N ALA A 133 24.84 9.00 0.25
CA ALA A 133 23.89 8.42 -0.71
C ALA A 133 24.64 7.98 -1.97
N ILE A 134 24.41 6.73 -2.36
CA ILE A 134 24.85 6.22 -3.67
C ILE A 134 24.48 7.29 -4.68
N ASP A 135 25.49 7.79 -5.36
CA ASP A 135 25.38 8.84 -6.36
C ASP A 135 24.12 8.59 -7.20
N SER A 136 23.17 9.51 -7.13
CA SER A 136 21.88 9.38 -7.83
C SER A 136 22.05 9.44 -9.36
N THR A 137 23.27 9.78 -9.80
CA THR A 137 23.66 9.82 -11.21
C THR A 137 23.42 8.45 -11.85
N GLY A 138 22.50 8.41 -12.81
CA GLY A 138 22.13 7.18 -13.51
C GLY A 138 21.16 6.25 -12.75
N ALA A 139 20.56 6.66 -11.62
CA ALA A 139 19.57 5.84 -10.92
C ALA A 139 18.36 5.51 -11.81
N ALA A 140 17.87 6.48 -12.56
CA ALA A 140 16.77 6.29 -13.49
C ALA A 140 17.14 5.31 -14.62
N SER A 141 18.33 5.44 -15.19
CA SER A 141 18.78 4.53 -16.25
C SER A 141 18.98 3.10 -15.74
N ARG A 142 19.47 2.94 -14.50
CA ARG A 142 19.57 1.62 -13.84
C ARG A 142 18.18 1.02 -13.61
N ALA A 143 17.20 1.83 -13.17
CA ALA A 143 15.84 1.35 -12.96
C ALA A 143 15.18 0.90 -14.26
N VAL A 144 15.30 1.68 -15.35
CA VAL A 144 14.76 1.33 -16.66
C VAL A 144 15.47 0.09 -17.23
N ARG A 145 16.79 -0.02 -17.09
CA ARG A 145 17.53 -1.20 -17.53
C ARG A 145 17.09 -2.46 -16.79
N ALA A 146 16.96 -2.37 -15.45
CA ALA A 146 16.48 -3.50 -14.64
C ALA A 146 15.06 -3.93 -15.04
N LEU A 147 14.18 -2.98 -15.37
CA LEU A 147 12.87 -3.28 -15.93
C LEU A 147 12.97 -3.99 -17.28
N ALA A 148 13.76 -3.43 -18.22
CA ALA A 148 13.93 -4.00 -19.53
C ALA A 148 14.45 -5.46 -19.46
N GLU A 149 15.46 -5.71 -18.63
CA GLU A 149 16.01 -7.05 -18.42
C GLU A 149 14.97 -8.00 -17.78
N ALA A 150 14.26 -7.54 -16.73
CA ALA A 150 13.25 -8.34 -16.03
C ALA A 150 12.05 -8.66 -16.92
N ALA A 151 11.60 -7.72 -17.74
CA ALA A 151 10.42 -7.85 -18.61
C ALA A 151 10.54 -8.96 -19.66
N HIS A 152 11.76 -9.41 -19.98
CA HIS A 152 11.98 -10.56 -20.86
C HIS A 152 11.74 -11.91 -20.14
N THR A 153 11.49 -11.91 -18.83
CA THR A 153 11.34 -13.14 -18.03
C THR A 153 9.88 -13.41 -17.68
N LYS A 154 9.45 -14.67 -17.76
CA LYS A 154 8.11 -15.09 -17.31
C LYS A 154 7.93 -14.86 -15.81
N THR A 155 9.00 -14.99 -15.03
CA THR A 155 8.99 -14.75 -13.57
C THR A 155 8.59 -13.31 -13.22
N PHE A 156 9.09 -12.32 -13.97
CA PHE A 156 8.69 -10.91 -13.77
C PHE A 156 7.18 -10.72 -13.95
N TRP A 157 6.62 -11.25 -15.05
CA TRP A 157 5.19 -11.09 -15.34
C TRP A 157 4.31 -11.86 -14.37
N ALA A 158 4.77 -13.02 -13.87
CA ALA A 158 4.06 -13.75 -12.83
C ALA A 158 4.03 -12.97 -11.50
N LEU A 159 5.16 -12.37 -11.09
CA LEU A 159 5.24 -11.53 -9.89
C LEU A 159 4.45 -10.23 -10.06
N ALA A 160 4.61 -9.53 -11.18
CA ALA A 160 3.92 -8.28 -11.46
C ALA A 160 2.40 -8.50 -11.58
N GLY A 161 1.96 -9.54 -12.27
CA GLY A 161 0.55 -9.90 -12.40
C GLY A 161 -0.08 -10.31 -11.07
N GLY A 162 0.59 -11.20 -10.32
CA GLY A 162 0.12 -11.57 -8.97
C GLY A 162 0.03 -10.35 -8.05
N PHE A 163 1.03 -9.48 -8.07
CA PHE A 163 1.03 -8.30 -7.22
C PHE A 163 0.08 -7.19 -7.71
N ALA A 164 -0.21 -7.10 -9.01
CA ALA A 164 -1.30 -6.28 -9.53
C ALA A 164 -2.67 -6.75 -9.03
N ILE A 165 -2.88 -8.06 -8.94
CA ILE A 165 -4.10 -8.63 -8.34
C ILE A 165 -4.17 -8.34 -6.84
N CYS A 166 -3.02 -8.36 -6.14
CA CYS A 166 -2.96 -7.91 -4.74
C CYS A 166 -3.47 -6.48 -4.61
N GLY A 167 -2.93 -5.54 -5.39
CA GLY A 167 -3.37 -4.14 -5.40
C GLY A 167 -4.84 -3.98 -5.76
N ALA A 168 -5.30 -4.72 -6.77
CA ALA A 168 -6.70 -4.74 -7.19
C ALA A 168 -7.63 -5.13 -6.04
N THR A 169 -7.30 -6.17 -5.30
CA THR A 169 -8.17 -6.74 -4.26
C THR A 169 -8.02 -6.04 -2.90
N THR A 170 -6.87 -5.46 -2.58
CA THR A 170 -6.68 -4.67 -1.35
C THR A 170 -7.12 -3.21 -1.56
N ASN A 171 -6.23 -2.37 -2.07
CA ASN A 171 -6.47 -0.93 -2.19
C ASN A 171 -7.59 -0.60 -3.20
N GLY A 172 -7.65 -1.36 -4.31
CA GLY A 172 -8.63 -1.13 -5.36
C GLY A 172 -10.06 -1.46 -4.94
N LEU A 173 -10.30 -2.66 -4.45
CA LEU A 173 -11.64 -3.11 -4.04
C LEU A 173 -11.93 -2.73 -2.58
N ILE A 174 -11.29 -3.39 -1.62
CA ILE A 174 -11.65 -3.19 -0.21
C ILE A 174 -11.32 -1.77 0.26
N GLY A 175 -10.13 -1.27 0.00
CA GLY A 175 -9.72 0.07 0.45
C GLY A 175 -10.60 1.19 -0.07
N THR A 176 -11.16 1.05 -1.29
CA THR A 176 -11.97 2.09 -1.93
C THR A 176 -13.46 1.85 -1.79
N HIS A 177 -13.93 0.60 -1.90
CA HIS A 177 -15.35 0.31 -2.05
C HIS A 177 -16.01 -0.41 -0.86
N PHE A 178 -15.23 -0.82 0.16
CA PHE A 178 -15.82 -1.47 1.34
C PHE A 178 -16.80 -0.55 2.08
N VAL A 179 -16.41 0.70 2.35
CA VAL A 179 -17.26 1.66 3.08
C VAL A 179 -18.52 2.00 2.28
N PRO A 180 -18.45 2.38 0.98
CA PRO A 180 -19.66 2.59 0.18
C PRO A 180 -20.54 1.36 0.07
N SER A 181 -19.94 0.17 -0.11
CA SER A 181 -20.69 -1.08 -0.21
C SER A 181 -21.41 -1.44 1.10
N ALA A 182 -20.76 -1.27 2.24
CA ALA A 182 -21.39 -1.47 3.55
C ALA A 182 -22.53 -0.47 3.78
N HIS A 183 -22.35 0.79 3.35
CA HIS A 183 -23.39 1.81 3.43
C HIS A 183 -24.61 1.46 2.55
N ASP A 184 -24.42 0.91 1.35
CA ASP A 184 -25.49 0.42 0.49
C ASP A 184 -26.32 -0.70 1.16
N HIS A 185 -25.75 -1.40 2.15
CA HIS A 185 -26.43 -2.44 2.95
C HIS A 185 -26.94 -1.92 4.30
N GLY A 186 -27.00 -0.58 4.50
CA GLY A 186 -27.57 0.07 5.68
C GLY A 186 -26.58 0.30 6.83
N MET A 187 -25.31 -0.12 6.71
CA MET A 187 -24.31 0.13 7.75
C MET A 187 -23.90 1.60 7.75
N PRO A 188 -23.83 2.28 8.92
CA PRO A 188 -23.29 3.64 9.00
C PRO A 188 -21.86 3.71 8.46
N ALA A 189 -21.53 4.71 7.64
CA ALA A 189 -20.21 4.84 7.02
C ALA A 189 -19.09 4.95 8.08
N THR A 190 -19.37 5.58 9.22
CA THR A 190 -18.45 5.63 10.37
C THR A 190 -18.13 4.26 10.94
N THR A 191 -19.13 3.36 11.04
CA THR A 191 -18.93 1.97 11.49
C THR A 191 -18.09 1.19 10.48
N ALA A 192 -18.44 1.28 9.19
CA ALA A 192 -17.70 0.63 8.12
C ALA A 192 -16.24 1.13 8.04
N ALA A 193 -16.02 2.45 8.19
CA ALA A 193 -14.68 3.04 8.27
C ALA A 193 -13.89 2.56 9.50
N GLY A 194 -14.56 2.36 10.64
CA GLY A 194 -13.96 1.75 11.83
C GLY A 194 -13.53 0.31 11.60
N LEU A 195 -14.35 -0.49 10.91
CA LEU A 195 -13.99 -1.87 10.53
C LEU A 195 -12.78 -1.88 9.58
N LEU A 196 -12.76 -1.00 8.59
CA LEU A 196 -11.62 -0.87 7.67
C LEU A 196 -10.36 -0.39 8.39
N ALA A 197 -10.49 0.46 9.40
CA ALA A 197 -9.37 0.87 10.26
C ALA A 197 -8.82 -0.31 11.08
N LEU A 198 -9.67 -1.20 11.57
CA LEU A 198 -9.24 -2.44 12.26
C LEU A 198 -8.42 -3.36 11.36
N VAL A 199 -8.70 -3.41 10.06
CA VAL A 199 -7.86 -4.12 9.08
C VAL A 199 -6.40 -3.68 9.21
N GLY A 200 -6.13 -2.36 9.37
CA GLY A 200 -4.78 -1.83 9.53
C GLY A 200 -4.07 -2.31 10.81
N ILE A 201 -4.80 -2.60 11.89
CA ILE A 201 -4.21 -3.16 13.12
C ILE A 201 -3.76 -4.60 12.88
N PHE A 202 -4.64 -5.42 12.29
CA PHE A 202 -4.31 -6.82 12.01
C PHE A 202 -3.25 -6.94 10.92
N ASP A 203 -3.17 -5.99 9.98
CA ASP A 203 -2.12 -5.92 8.96
C ASP A 203 -0.71 -5.85 9.57
N ILE A 204 -0.51 -5.07 10.63
CA ILE A 204 0.79 -4.99 11.31
C ILE A 204 1.22 -6.39 11.80
N ALA A 205 0.31 -7.10 12.47
CA ALA A 205 0.58 -8.44 12.97
C ALA A 205 0.83 -9.42 11.80
N GLY A 206 -0.04 -9.40 10.79
CA GLY A 206 0.05 -10.26 9.61
C GLY A 206 1.34 -10.06 8.83
N THR A 207 1.75 -8.83 8.61
CA THR A 207 2.98 -8.49 7.88
C THR A 207 4.23 -8.96 8.64
N VAL A 208 4.27 -8.78 9.97
CA VAL A 208 5.38 -9.27 10.79
C VAL A 208 5.46 -10.79 10.76
N VAL A 209 4.33 -11.48 10.95
CA VAL A 209 4.25 -12.94 10.88
C VAL A 209 4.66 -13.44 9.50
N SER A 210 4.17 -12.81 8.43
CA SER A 210 4.55 -13.16 7.05
C SER A 210 6.04 -12.99 6.80
N GLY A 211 6.67 -11.94 7.34
CA GLY A 211 8.11 -11.76 7.27
C GLY A 211 8.87 -12.94 7.88
N VAL A 212 8.49 -13.35 9.10
CA VAL A 212 9.10 -14.50 9.78
C VAL A 212 8.84 -15.82 9.03
N LEU A 213 7.64 -16.00 8.49
CA LEU A 213 7.28 -17.19 7.71
C LEU A 213 8.05 -17.26 6.38
N THR A 214 8.30 -16.12 5.73
CA THR A 214 9.05 -16.04 4.48
C THR A 214 10.49 -16.56 4.63
N ASP A 215 11.07 -16.45 5.83
CA ASP A 215 12.41 -16.98 6.11
C ASP A 215 12.42 -18.50 6.36
N ARG A 216 11.26 -19.12 6.57
CA ARG A 216 11.13 -20.54 6.99
C ARG A 216 10.37 -21.41 5.99
N ILE A 217 9.48 -20.83 5.22
CA ILE A 217 8.56 -21.52 4.31
C ILE A 217 8.81 -21.00 2.89
N ASP A 218 8.61 -21.84 1.89
CA ASP A 218 8.70 -21.40 0.48
C ASP A 218 7.77 -20.20 0.24
N PRO A 219 8.31 -19.05 -0.18
CA PRO A 219 7.52 -17.85 -0.44
C PRO A 219 6.37 -18.06 -1.44
N ARG A 220 6.50 -19.02 -2.37
CA ARG A 220 5.45 -19.35 -3.35
C ARG A 220 4.22 -19.93 -2.66
N LEU A 221 4.45 -20.85 -1.71
CA LEU A 221 3.38 -21.46 -0.93
C LEU A 221 2.65 -20.44 -0.06
N LEU A 222 3.39 -19.49 0.54
CA LEU A 222 2.80 -18.39 1.30
C LEU A 222 1.89 -17.54 0.41
N LEU A 223 2.33 -17.17 -0.81
CA LEU A 223 1.50 -16.42 -1.75
C LEU A 223 0.24 -17.18 -2.14
N VAL A 224 0.33 -18.50 -2.38
CA VAL A 224 -0.84 -19.35 -2.66
C VAL A 224 -1.84 -19.28 -1.51
N CYS A 225 -1.38 -19.46 -0.27
CA CYS A 225 -2.25 -19.41 0.91
C CYS A 225 -2.91 -18.03 1.06
N TYR A 226 -2.14 -16.94 0.93
CA TYR A 226 -2.67 -15.59 1.05
C TYR A 226 -3.71 -15.29 -0.03
N TYR A 227 -3.42 -15.54 -1.29
CA TYR A 227 -4.40 -15.32 -2.36
C TYR A 227 -5.63 -16.22 -2.23
N PHE A 228 -5.47 -17.46 -1.76
CA PHE A 228 -6.59 -18.35 -1.52
C PHE A 228 -7.53 -17.80 -0.44
N PHE A 229 -7.02 -17.45 0.74
CA PHE A 229 -7.85 -16.93 1.83
C PHE A 229 -8.47 -15.58 1.49
N ARG A 230 -7.74 -14.71 0.80
CA ARG A 230 -8.25 -13.44 0.27
C ARG A 230 -9.40 -13.68 -0.72
N GLY A 231 -9.23 -14.60 -1.65
CA GLY A 231 -10.27 -14.96 -2.61
C GLY A 231 -11.53 -15.49 -1.93
N VAL A 232 -11.39 -16.37 -0.94
CA VAL A 232 -12.52 -16.86 -0.13
C VAL A 232 -13.19 -15.70 0.62
N GLY A 233 -12.41 -14.80 1.22
CA GLY A 233 -12.94 -13.62 1.89
C GLY A 233 -13.78 -12.74 0.96
N LEU A 234 -13.27 -12.42 -0.23
CA LEU A 234 -14.02 -11.63 -1.22
C LEU A 234 -15.26 -12.37 -1.73
N LEU A 235 -15.16 -13.68 -1.89
CA LEU A 235 -16.29 -14.50 -2.34
C LEU A 235 -17.45 -14.43 -1.35
N VAL A 236 -17.18 -14.49 -0.04
CA VAL A 236 -18.22 -14.51 1.00
C VAL A 236 -18.68 -13.10 1.44
N LEU A 237 -17.92 -12.05 1.12
CA LEU A 237 -18.17 -10.68 1.58
C LEU A 237 -19.61 -10.20 1.31
N PRO A 238 -20.23 -10.41 0.11
CA PRO A 238 -21.60 -9.95 -0.14
C PRO A 238 -22.63 -10.42 0.88
N TRP A 239 -22.45 -11.62 1.44
CA TRP A 239 -23.35 -12.19 2.45
C TRP A 239 -23.05 -11.76 3.88
N LEU A 240 -21.90 -11.11 4.10
CA LEU A 240 -21.50 -10.59 5.41
C LEU A 240 -21.93 -9.14 5.62
N LEU A 241 -22.21 -8.43 4.53
CA LEU A 241 -22.63 -7.03 4.57
C LEU A 241 -24.08 -6.93 5.06
N SER A 242 -24.31 -6.10 6.09
CA SER A 242 -25.60 -5.85 6.70
C SER A 242 -25.59 -4.51 7.43
N ASP A 243 -26.72 -4.08 7.96
CA ASP A 243 -26.88 -2.86 8.77
C ASP A 243 -26.17 -2.92 10.13
N ALA A 244 -25.89 -4.14 10.62
CA ALA A 244 -25.24 -4.39 11.90
C ALA A 244 -23.93 -5.18 11.75
N VAL A 245 -23.03 -5.02 12.73
CA VAL A 245 -21.77 -5.77 12.78
C VAL A 245 -22.01 -7.14 13.43
N HIS A 246 -21.94 -8.20 12.64
CA HIS A 246 -22.03 -9.57 13.11
C HIS A 246 -20.63 -10.17 13.38
N PRO A 247 -20.51 -11.24 14.21
CA PRO A 247 -19.24 -11.91 14.45
C PRO A 247 -18.54 -12.42 13.18
N SER A 248 -19.29 -12.83 12.17
CA SER A 248 -18.77 -13.25 10.87
C SER A 248 -18.07 -12.12 10.12
N MET A 249 -18.59 -10.89 10.20
CA MET A 249 -17.93 -9.70 9.65
C MET A 249 -16.64 -9.40 10.40
N LEU A 250 -16.61 -9.52 11.73
CA LEU A 250 -15.37 -9.33 12.49
C LEU A 250 -14.33 -10.40 12.13
N LEU A 251 -14.74 -11.65 11.93
CA LEU A 251 -13.84 -12.71 11.47
C LEU A 251 -13.25 -12.39 10.09
N PHE A 252 -14.08 -11.90 9.16
CA PHE A 252 -13.61 -11.42 7.86
C PHE A 252 -12.56 -10.30 8.01
N ILE A 253 -12.83 -9.29 8.84
CA ILE A 253 -11.92 -8.16 9.09
C ILE A 253 -10.57 -8.64 9.65
N ILE A 254 -10.59 -9.58 10.60
CA ILE A 254 -9.38 -10.17 11.18
C ILE A 254 -8.56 -10.90 10.11
N ILE A 255 -9.19 -11.84 9.41
CA ILE A 255 -8.49 -12.67 8.40
C ILE A 255 -7.98 -11.79 7.26
N TYR A 256 -8.81 -10.89 6.75
CA TYR A 256 -8.44 -10.00 5.66
C TYR A 256 -7.35 -9.01 6.07
N GLY A 257 -7.39 -8.52 7.32
CA GLY A 257 -6.36 -7.65 7.89
C GLY A 257 -5.02 -8.37 8.02
N LEU A 258 -4.99 -9.58 8.56
CA LEU A 258 -3.77 -10.39 8.65
C LEU A 258 -3.15 -10.66 7.28
N ASP A 259 -3.95 -10.67 6.22
CA ASP A 259 -3.50 -10.90 4.84
C ASP A 259 -3.19 -9.61 4.06
N TRP A 260 -3.57 -8.43 4.53
CA TRP A 260 -3.58 -7.18 3.76
C TRP A 260 -2.25 -6.89 3.06
N VAL A 261 -1.14 -6.80 3.79
CA VAL A 261 0.22 -6.57 3.26
C VAL A 261 1.09 -7.84 3.35
N ALA A 262 0.54 -8.95 3.86
CA ALA A 262 1.29 -10.19 4.07
C ALA A 262 1.93 -10.79 2.79
N THR A 263 1.43 -10.42 1.61
CA THR A 263 2.01 -10.80 0.32
C THR A 263 3.31 -10.07 -0.02
N VAL A 264 3.64 -8.95 0.66
CA VAL A 264 4.82 -8.13 0.35
C VAL A 264 6.14 -8.84 0.69
N PRO A 265 6.36 -9.41 1.91
CA PRO A 265 7.61 -10.08 2.24
C PRO A 265 7.95 -11.23 1.26
N PRO A 266 7.05 -12.19 0.97
CA PRO A 266 7.36 -13.27 0.05
C PRO A 266 7.58 -12.78 -1.40
N THR A 267 6.84 -11.77 -1.87
CA THR A 267 7.05 -11.19 -3.20
C THR A 267 8.44 -10.54 -3.31
N ALA A 268 8.84 -9.77 -2.31
CA ALA A 268 10.17 -9.15 -2.25
C ALA A 268 11.30 -10.22 -2.18
N ALA A 269 11.08 -11.31 -1.45
CA ALA A 269 12.01 -12.42 -1.38
C ALA A 269 12.18 -13.11 -2.75
N LEU A 270 11.08 -13.37 -3.45
CA LEU A 270 11.11 -13.96 -4.79
C LEU A 270 11.76 -13.02 -5.83
N CYS A 271 11.56 -11.71 -5.73
CA CYS A 271 12.28 -10.75 -6.57
C CYS A 271 13.80 -10.84 -6.33
N ARG A 272 14.26 -10.92 -5.08
CA ARG A 272 15.69 -11.10 -4.76
C ARG A 272 16.23 -12.44 -5.25
N GLU A 273 15.46 -13.52 -5.08
CA GLU A 273 15.82 -14.87 -5.55
C GLU A 273 15.99 -14.91 -7.07
N ALA A 274 15.06 -14.32 -7.81
CA ALA A 274 15.03 -14.38 -9.27
C ALA A 274 16.03 -13.41 -9.93
N PHE A 275 16.19 -12.20 -9.39
CA PHE A 275 16.92 -11.09 -10.05
C PHE A 275 18.19 -10.66 -9.32
N GLY A 276 18.55 -11.32 -8.20
CA GLY A 276 19.79 -11.09 -7.48
C GLY A 276 19.96 -9.63 -7.05
N THR A 277 21.06 -8.98 -7.44
CA THR A 277 21.38 -7.60 -7.08
C THR A 277 20.38 -6.56 -7.59
N SER A 278 19.71 -6.83 -8.70
CA SER A 278 18.63 -5.98 -9.24
C SER A 278 17.27 -6.23 -8.59
N GLY A 279 17.15 -7.25 -7.73
CA GLY A 279 15.87 -7.70 -7.17
C GLY A 279 15.09 -6.62 -6.43
N THR A 280 15.76 -5.72 -5.70
CA THR A 280 15.10 -4.60 -5.01
C THR A 280 14.53 -3.57 -6.00
N ILE A 281 15.25 -3.30 -7.10
CA ILE A 281 14.78 -2.39 -8.16
C ILE A 281 13.59 -3.01 -8.89
N VAL A 282 13.70 -4.29 -9.22
CA VAL A 282 12.61 -5.06 -9.88
C VAL A 282 11.38 -5.12 -8.98
N PHE A 283 11.54 -5.30 -7.66
CA PHE A 283 10.43 -5.23 -6.72
C PHE A 283 9.72 -3.86 -6.76
N GLY A 284 10.45 -2.77 -6.96
CA GLY A 284 9.84 -1.45 -7.17
C GLY A 284 8.91 -1.41 -8.39
N TRP A 285 9.27 -2.08 -9.49
CA TRP A 285 8.43 -2.19 -10.67
C TRP A 285 7.23 -3.13 -10.47
N VAL A 286 7.43 -4.22 -9.74
CA VAL A 286 6.34 -5.12 -9.30
C VAL A 286 5.36 -4.36 -8.39
N PHE A 287 5.85 -3.48 -7.52
CA PHE A 287 5.02 -2.60 -6.70
C PHE A 287 4.27 -1.54 -7.54
N ALA A 288 4.87 -1.04 -8.62
CA ALA A 288 4.17 -0.18 -9.57
C ALA A 288 2.98 -0.91 -10.24
N ALA A 289 3.16 -2.20 -10.59
CA ALA A 289 2.06 -3.02 -11.09
C ALA A 289 0.91 -3.17 -10.07
N HIS A 290 1.23 -3.29 -8.77
CA HIS A 290 0.23 -3.28 -7.69
C HIS A 290 -0.61 -2.00 -7.72
N GLN A 291 0.01 -0.83 -7.86
CA GLN A 291 -0.71 0.45 -7.91
C GLN A 291 -1.60 0.57 -9.17
N ILE A 292 -1.12 0.06 -10.31
CA ILE A 292 -1.92 0.00 -11.54
C ILE A 292 -3.13 -0.93 -11.34
N GLY A 293 -2.92 -2.11 -10.75
CA GLY A 293 -3.99 -3.04 -10.42
C GLY A 293 -5.05 -2.42 -9.51
N ALA A 294 -4.60 -1.70 -8.47
CA ALA A 294 -5.49 -0.96 -7.56
C ALA A 294 -6.34 0.08 -8.31
N ALA A 295 -5.72 0.90 -9.16
CA ALA A 295 -6.39 1.94 -9.92
C ALA A 295 -7.43 1.35 -10.90
N VAL A 296 -7.06 0.29 -11.63
CA VAL A 296 -7.96 -0.38 -12.59
C VAL A 296 -9.15 -1.01 -11.86
N ALA A 297 -8.91 -1.72 -10.77
CA ALA A 297 -9.98 -2.39 -10.02
C ALA A 297 -10.92 -1.40 -9.33
N SER A 298 -10.37 -0.30 -8.80
CA SER A 298 -11.20 0.77 -8.22
C SER A 298 -12.13 1.39 -9.27
N ALA A 299 -11.60 1.74 -10.44
CA ALA A 299 -12.42 2.28 -11.53
C ALA A 299 -13.47 1.27 -12.04
N ALA A 300 -13.05 0.01 -12.24
CA ALA A 300 -13.94 -1.04 -12.70
C ALA A 300 -15.08 -1.33 -11.70
N ALA A 301 -14.80 -1.36 -10.39
CA ALA A 301 -15.81 -1.57 -9.36
C ALA A 301 -16.80 -0.41 -9.29
N GLY A 302 -16.34 0.84 -9.49
CA GLY A 302 -17.23 2.01 -9.63
C GLY A 302 -18.17 1.86 -10.82
N ILE A 303 -17.66 1.50 -12.01
CA ILE A 303 -18.47 1.26 -13.22
C ILE A 303 -19.47 0.13 -12.98
N VAL A 304 -19.05 -0.97 -12.37
CA VAL A 304 -19.96 -2.08 -12.01
C VAL A 304 -21.08 -1.58 -11.11
N ARG A 305 -20.76 -0.82 -10.07
CA ARG A 305 -21.76 -0.25 -9.16
C ARG A 305 -22.75 0.68 -9.88
N ASP A 306 -22.24 1.56 -10.75
CA ASP A 306 -23.07 2.52 -11.49
C ASP A 306 -24.01 1.85 -12.49
N THR A 307 -23.57 0.74 -13.10
CA THR A 307 -24.34 0.02 -14.13
C THR A 307 -25.29 -1.03 -13.55
N THR A 308 -24.92 -1.70 -12.46
CA THR A 308 -25.69 -2.82 -11.89
C THR A 308 -26.42 -2.47 -10.60
N GLY A 309 -26.11 -1.33 -9.99
CA GLY A 309 -26.60 -0.93 -8.68
C GLY A 309 -25.95 -1.67 -7.49
N GLN A 310 -25.00 -2.58 -7.73
CA GLN A 310 -24.43 -3.46 -6.71
C GLN A 310 -22.92 -3.67 -6.94
N TYR A 311 -22.20 -4.08 -5.89
CA TYR A 311 -20.78 -4.42 -5.97
C TYR A 311 -20.50 -5.93 -6.17
N ASN A 312 -21.52 -6.79 -6.21
CA ASN A 312 -21.36 -8.25 -6.18
C ASN A 312 -20.42 -8.77 -7.29
N LEU A 313 -20.57 -8.28 -8.53
CA LEU A 313 -19.70 -8.68 -9.63
C LEU A 313 -18.24 -8.25 -9.40
N ALA A 314 -17.99 -7.12 -8.74
CA ALA A 314 -16.66 -6.67 -8.40
C ALA A 314 -16.03 -7.59 -7.33
N TRP A 315 -16.78 -8.00 -6.31
CA TRP A 315 -16.30 -8.92 -5.29
C TRP A 315 -15.99 -10.30 -5.86
N PHE A 316 -16.91 -10.86 -6.66
CA PHE A 316 -16.71 -12.18 -7.31
C PHE A 316 -15.56 -12.12 -8.34
N GLY A 317 -15.46 -11.04 -9.10
CA GLY A 317 -14.33 -10.82 -10.01
C GLY A 317 -13.00 -10.78 -9.27
N GLY A 318 -12.92 -10.06 -8.15
CA GLY A 318 -11.76 -10.03 -7.25
C GLY A 318 -11.41 -11.42 -6.71
N ALA A 319 -12.41 -12.21 -6.29
CA ALA A 319 -12.20 -13.58 -5.84
C ALA A 319 -11.62 -14.47 -6.96
N GLY A 320 -12.15 -14.35 -8.18
CA GLY A 320 -11.64 -15.06 -9.36
C GLY A 320 -10.20 -14.67 -9.70
N LEU A 321 -9.86 -13.38 -9.62
CA LEU A 321 -8.49 -12.90 -9.80
C LEU A 321 -7.54 -13.46 -8.73
N CYS A 322 -7.97 -13.56 -7.47
CA CYS A 322 -7.18 -14.19 -6.41
C CYS A 322 -6.87 -15.66 -6.71
N LEU A 323 -7.83 -16.42 -7.24
CA LEU A 323 -7.59 -17.80 -7.69
C LEU A 323 -6.52 -17.84 -8.78
N VAL A 324 -6.60 -16.94 -9.77
CA VAL A 324 -5.57 -16.82 -10.82
C VAL A 324 -4.20 -16.50 -10.20
N ALA A 325 -4.12 -15.55 -9.26
CA ALA A 325 -2.88 -15.20 -8.59
C ALA A 325 -2.30 -16.37 -7.78
N ALA A 326 -3.14 -17.16 -7.09
CA ALA A 326 -2.71 -18.35 -6.39
C ALA A 326 -2.08 -19.39 -7.34
N ILE A 327 -2.73 -19.65 -8.49
CA ILE A 327 -2.21 -20.57 -9.51
C ILE A 327 -0.91 -20.05 -10.11
N VAL A 328 -0.85 -18.76 -10.46
CA VAL A 328 0.35 -18.13 -11.04
C VAL A 328 1.51 -18.17 -10.03
N SER A 329 1.25 -18.04 -8.73
CA SER A 329 2.30 -18.07 -7.70
C SER A 329 3.07 -19.40 -7.68
N VAL A 330 2.43 -20.51 -8.00
CA VAL A 330 3.11 -21.82 -8.12
C VAL A 330 4.07 -21.87 -9.30
N THR A 331 3.81 -21.10 -10.36
CA THR A 331 4.64 -21.10 -11.58
C THR A 331 5.89 -20.23 -11.50
N ILE A 332 6.04 -19.43 -10.44
CA ILE A 332 7.17 -18.53 -10.23
C ILE A 332 8.45 -19.38 -10.07
N ARG A 333 9.41 -19.20 -10.96
CA ARG A 333 10.69 -19.93 -10.93
C ARG A 333 11.76 -19.08 -10.26
N GLY A 334 12.46 -19.65 -9.27
CA GLY A 334 13.70 -19.08 -8.74
C GLY A 334 14.82 -19.19 -9.76
N ARG A 335 15.91 -18.46 -9.52
CA ARG A 335 17.14 -18.61 -10.29
C ARG A 335 17.61 -20.05 -10.09
N GLN A 336 17.69 -20.84 -11.15
CA GLN A 336 18.38 -22.14 -11.07
C GLN A 336 19.79 -21.83 -10.56
N ARG A 337 20.13 -22.34 -9.36
CA ARG A 337 21.54 -22.41 -8.95
C ARG A 337 22.23 -23.19 -10.07
N ALA A 338 23.09 -22.53 -10.81
CA ALA A 338 24.02 -23.22 -11.67
C ALA A 338 24.82 -24.17 -10.76
N ASN A 339 24.47 -25.48 -10.82
CA ASN A 339 25.27 -26.50 -10.23
C ASN A 339 26.61 -26.45 -10.95
N GLY A 340 27.60 -25.88 -10.30
CA GLY A 340 28.97 -25.90 -10.65
C GLY A 340 29.78 -26.25 -9.40
#